data_1d2fff27ce644013d231f6406b650b9c
#
_entry.id   1d2fff27ce644013d231f6406b650b9c
#
_cell.length_a   1.000
_cell.length_b   1.000
_cell.length_c   1.000
_cell.angle_alpha   90.00
_cell.angle_beta   90.00
_cell.angle_gamma   90.00
#
_symmetry.space_group_name_H-M   'P 1'
#
loop_
_entity.id
_entity.type
_entity.pdbx_description
1 polymer ?
#
loop_
_entity_poly.entity_id
_entity_poly.type
_entity_poly.pdbx_seq_one_letter_code
_entity_poly.pdbx_strand_id
1 'polypeptide(L)'
;MNSLVTLGVLRDWYLDLPEVKQKRSFKDIQISINIVVNHIGEKLPLSQLGPIHIEEFRKFRLRENTIWGRPAKPATVNRNVANFRAMLNRGVDYGKLETNPVGRIKQLEENNIRERVLSQDEFNQLLKNCNGEMKGLVLIAYYLPMRQAEILNLTWDEIDFKNTFIRLGASRTKNKTVRSIPMNPKIKAYFQNLPRPLQGGFVFSKRCFNRKAYKKAVKAAGLIDFTYHDLRHCAINNLRLAGNDHFVIKRASGHKTDCAFKRYNLVTEEEMKGMKWLDEKEGKSGTMDTYMDTMQKLKNT
;
A
#
# COMPACT_ATOMS: atom_id res chain seq x y z
N MET A 1 -38.16 21.54 4.13
CA MET A 1 -36.86 21.37 3.46
C MET A 1 -36.66 22.45 2.45
N ASN A 2 -35.52 23.16 2.48
CA ASN A 2 -35.21 24.14 1.46
C ASN A 2 -35.00 23.41 0.12
N SER A 3 -36.02 23.46 -0.75
CA SER A 3 -36.02 22.92 -2.11
C SER A 3 -34.99 23.57 -3.06
N LEU A 4 -34.16 24.46 -2.53
CA LEU A 4 -33.23 25.30 -3.26
C LEU A 4 -31.76 24.89 -3.14
N VAL A 5 -31.39 23.84 -2.34
CA VAL A 5 -29.99 23.45 -2.20
C VAL A 5 -29.60 22.51 -3.34
N THR A 6 -28.73 23.01 -4.22
CA THR A 6 -28.20 22.23 -5.34
C THR A 6 -26.96 21.43 -4.96
N LEU A 7 -26.61 20.48 -5.81
CA LEU A 7 -25.43 19.65 -5.64
C LEU A 7 -24.14 20.48 -5.60
N GLY A 8 -24.04 21.53 -6.42
CA GLY A 8 -22.90 22.44 -6.42
C GLY A 8 -22.76 23.21 -5.10
N VAL A 9 -23.86 23.71 -4.55
CA VAL A 9 -23.87 24.40 -3.24
C VAL A 9 -23.37 23.47 -2.12
N LEU A 10 -23.84 22.22 -2.11
CA LEU A 10 -23.37 21.24 -1.14
C LEU A 10 -21.87 20.92 -1.30
N ARG A 11 -21.38 20.79 -2.55
CA ARG A 11 -19.97 20.58 -2.84
C ARG A 11 -19.11 21.72 -2.30
N ASP A 12 -19.48 22.95 -2.59
CA ASP A 12 -18.70 24.13 -2.20
C ASP A 12 -18.65 24.26 -0.69
N TRP A 13 -19.78 24.08 -0.01
CA TRP A 13 -19.83 24.02 1.44
C TRP A 13 -18.92 22.94 2.02
N TYR A 14 -18.97 21.71 1.48
CA TYR A 14 -18.16 20.60 1.98
C TYR A 14 -16.66 20.84 1.80
N LEU A 15 -16.28 21.35 0.64
CA LEU A 15 -14.87 21.65 0.34
C LEU A 15 -14.34 22.84 1.16
N ASP A 16 -15.23 23.69 1.69
CA ASP A 16 -14.87 24.80 2.55
C ASP A 16 -14.66 24.43 4.02
N LEU A 17 -15.14 23.27 4.46
CA LEU A 17 -15.00 22.79 5.82
C LEU A 17 -13.51 22.72 6.25
N PRO A 18 -13.13 23.29 7.42
CA PRO A 18 -11.75 23.29 7.91
C PRO A 18 -11.15 21.88 8.01
N GLU A 19 -11.90 20.92 8.53
CA GLU A 19 -11.48 19.53 8.67
C GLU A 19 -11.30 18.81 7.33
N VAL A 20 -11.89 19.30 6.24
CA VAL A 20 -11.69 18.79 4.88
C VAL A 20 -10.46 19.43 4.26
N LYS A 21 -10.31 20.76 4.39
CA LYS A 21 -9.15 21.54 3.89
C LYS A 21 -7.83 21.09 4.50
N GLN A 22 -7.84 20.74 5.78
CA GLN A 22 -6.63 20.27 6.50
C GLN A 22 -6.17 18.87 6.12
N LYS A 23 -6.97 18.10 5.37
CA LYS A 23 -6.57 16.76 4.94
C LYS A 23 -5.41 16.83 3.95
N ARG A 24 -4.37 16.03 4.18
CA ARG A 24 -3.26 15.91 3.22
C ARG A 24 -3.72 15.53 1.80
N SER A 25 -4.87 14.86 1.70
CA SER A 25 -5.48 14.44 0.42
C SER A 25 -6.52 15.45 -0.10
N PHE A 26 -6.57 16.69 0.39
CA PHE A 26 -7.59 17.66 0.01
C PHE A 26 -7.73 17.84 -1.51
N LYS A 27 -6.60 18.04 -2.21
CA LYS A 27 -6.61 18.19 -3.67
C LYS A 27 -7.21 16.97 -4.40
N ASP A 28 -6.88 15.76 -3.94
CA ASP A 28 -7.42 14.53 -4.54
C ASP A 28 -8.92 14.39 -4.26
N ILE A 29 -9.37 14.78 -3.06
CA ILE A 29 -10.79 14.80 -2.67
C ILE A 29 -11.55 15.80 -3.56
N GLN A 30 -11.04 17.02 -3.71
CA GLN A 30 -11.62 18.06 -4.52
C GLN A 30 -11.77 17.64 -5.99
N ILE A 31 -10.68 17.13 -6.59
CA ILE A 31 -10.71 16.61 -7.96
C ILE A 31 -11.74 15.49 -8.10
N SER A 32 -11.75 14.57 -7.13
CA SER A 32 -12.62 13.41 -7.13
C SER A 32 -14.10 13.80 -7.09
N ILE A 33 -14.48 14.73 -6.22
CA ILE A 33 -15.86 15.23 -6.07
C ILE A 33 -16.26 16.04 -7.30
N ASN A 34 -15.40 16.94 -7.79
CA ASN A 34 -15.69 17.75 -8.96
C ASN A 34 -15.98 16.89 -10.20
N ILE A 35 -15.25 15.80 -10.40
CA ILE A 35 -15.51 14.88 -11.51
C ILE A 35 -16.94 14.30 -11.43
N VAL A 36 -17.42 13.94 -10.23
CA VAL A 36 -18.78 13.39 -10.05
C VAL A 36 -19.81 14.48 -10.24
N VAL A 37 -19.63 15.63 -9.57
CA VAL A 37 -20.58 16.76 -9.60
C VAL A 37 -20.73 17.34 -11.01
N ASN A 38 -19.63 17.48 -11.76
CA ASN A 38 -19.67 17.99 -13.13
C ASN A 38 -20.41 17.04 -14.08
N HIS A 39 -20.31 15.73 -13.84
CA HIS A 39 -21.05 14.75 -14.65
C HIS A 39 -22.56 14.76 -14.33
N ILE A 40 -22.91 14.79 -13.05
CA ILE A 40 -24.31 14.77 -12.61
C ILE A 40 -25.00 16.10 -12.91
N GLY A 41 -24.28 17.22 -12.77
CA GLY A 41 -24.75 18.57 -12.94
C GLY A 41 -24.82 19.35 -11.62
N GLU A 42 -24.10 20.47 -11.56
CA GLU A 42 -24.00 21.31 -10.37
C GLU A 42 -25.36 21.91 -9.93
N LYS A 43 -26.23 22.14 -10.90
CA LYS A 43 -27.57 22.76 -10.67
C LYS A 43 -28.63 21.74 -10.25
N LEU A 44 -28.31 20.42 -10.20
CA LEU A 44 -29.28 19.41 -9.80
C LEU A 44 -29.72 19.66 -8.35
N PRO A 45 -31.03 19.79 -8.09
CA PRO A 45 -31.57 19.86 -6.73
C PRO A 45 -31.25 18.57 -5.96
N LEU A 46 -30.84 18.67 -4.70
CA LEU A 46 -30.50 17.51 -3.87
C LEU A 46 -31.67 16.54 -3.68
N SER A 47 -32.93 17.07 -3.76
CA SER A 47 -34.16 16.27 -3.71
C SER A 47 -34.32 15.31 -4.90
N GLN A 48 -33.66 15.59 -6.02
CA GLN A 48 -33.70 14.77 -7.23
C GLN A 48 -32.52 13.82 -7.33
N LEU A 49 -31.53 13.98 -6.48
CA LEU A 49 -30.34 13.10 -6.49
C LEU A 49 -30.72 11.70 -6.00
N GLY A 50 -30.30 10.69 -6.74
CA GLY A 50 -30.57 9.29 -6.38
C GLY A 50 -29.51 8.33 -6.90
N PRO A 51 -29.61 7.03 -6.59
CA PRO A 51 -28.64 6.01 -6.97
C PRO A 51 -28.38 5.92 -8.47
N ILE A 52 -29.39 6.21 -9.29
CA ILE A 52 -29.29 6.16 -10.75
C ILE A 52 -28.18 7.06 -11.30
N HIS A 53 -28.02 8.27 -10.74
CA HIS A 53 -26.99 9.20 -11.17
C HIS A 53 -25.56 8.65 -10.93
N ILE A 54 -25.39 7.82 -9.89
CA ILE A 54 -24.12 7.18 -9.64
C ILE A 54 -23.86 6.04 -10.61
N GLU A 55 -24.88 5.27 -10.97
CA GLU A 55 -24.73 4.19 -11.97
C GLU A 55 -24.43 4.77 -13.37
N GLU A 56 -25.05 5.89 -13.75
CA GLU A 56 -24.73 6.61 -14.98
C GLU A 56 -23.31 7.16 -14.97
N PHE A 57 -22.89 7.80 -13.86
CA PHE A 57 -21.52 8.24 -13.65
C PHE A 57 -20.50 7.09 -13.79
N ARG A 58 -20.78 5.92 -13.18
CA ARG A 58 -19.93 4.74 -13.29
C ARG A 58 -19.77 4.26 -14.73
N LYS A 59 -20.91 4.14 -15.46
CA LYS A 59 -20.92 3.75 -16.87
C LYS A 59 -20.10 4.72 -17.71
N PHE A 60 -20.29 6.01 -17.50
CA PHE A 60 -19.53 7.07 -18.15
C PHE A 60 -18.02 6.93 -17.89
N ARG A 61 -17.60 6.85 -16.61
CA ARG A 61 -16.18 6.80 -16.25
C ARG A 61 -15.43 5.55 -16.70
N LEU A 62 -16.13 4.45 -16.87
CA LEU A 62 -15.55 3.19 -17.35
C LEU A 62 -15.44 3.13 -18.88
N ARG A 63 -16.19 3.96 -19.61
CA ARG A 63 -16.21 4.00 -21.07
C ARG A 63 -15.43 5.16 -21.66
N GLU A 64 -15.61 6.34 -21.11
CA GLU A 64 -15.01 7.56 -21.62
C GLU A 64 -13.55 7.71 -21.26
N ASN A 65 -12.77 8.17 -22.21
CA ASN A 65 -11.36 8.44 -21.97
C ASN A 65 -11.16 9.59 -20.98
N THR A 66 -10.30 9.36 -20.01
CA THR A 66 -9.79 10.42 -19.13
C THR A 66 -8.83 11.34 -19.91
N ILE A 67 -8.38 12.41 -19.28
CA ILE A 67 -7.30 13.28 -19.80
C ILE A 67 -6.01 12.50 -20.16
N TRP A 68 -5.90 11.25 -19.71
CA TRP A 68 -4.77 10.35 -20.00
C TRP A 68 -5.03 9.44 -21.22
N GLY A 69 -6.08 9.68 -22.00
CA GLY A 69 -6.41 8.92 -23.20
C GLY A 69 -6.88 7.48 -22.95
N ARG A 70 -7.36 7.17 -21.76
CA ARG A 70 -7.88 5.85 -21.38
C ARG A 70 -9.01 5.95 -20.34
N PRO A 71 -9.94 4.99 -20.28
CA PRO A 71 -10.98 4.93 -19.26
C PRO A 71 -10.40 4.82 -17.83
N ALA A 72 -11.18 5.26 -16.85
CA ALA A 72 -10.81 5.10 -15.46
C ALA A 72 -10.90 3.62 -15.03
N LYS A 73 -9.93 3.17 -14.23
CA LYS A 73 -10.01 1.84 -13.62
C LYS A 73 -11.10 1.78 -12.54
N PRO A 74 -11.73 0.59 -12.28
CA PRO A 74 -12.74 0.42 -11.24
C PRO A 74 -12.36 1.03 -9.88
N ALA A 75 -11.12 0.85 -9.42
CA ALA A 75 -10.62 1.43 -8.19
C ALA A 75 -10.65 2.97 -8.17
N THR A 76 -10.42 3.62 -9.30
CA THR A 76 -10.52 5.08 -9.42
C THR A 76 -11.97 5.53 -9.34
N VAL A 77 -12.87 4.82 -10.01
CA VAL A 77 -14.31 5.10 -9.97
C VAL A 77 -14.87 4.90 -8.56
N ASN A 78 -14.52 3.79 -7.90
CA ASN A 78 -14.89 3.53 -6.51
C ASN A 78 -14.42 4.65 -5.57
N ARG A 79 -13.21 5.17 -5.77
CA ARG A 79 -12.68 6.29 -4.98
C ARG A 79 -13.46 7.59 -5.21
N ASN A 80 -13.82 7.87 -6.47
CA ASN A 80 -14.64 9.03 -6.78
C ASN A 80 -16.00 8.94 -6.05
N VAL A 81 -16.68 7.80 -6.16
CA VAL A 81 -17.96 7.56 -5.50
C VAL A 81 -17.84 7.61 -3.97
N ALA A 82 -16.75 7.06 -3.40
CA ALA A 82 -16.52 7.09 -1.96
C ALA A 82 -16.34 8.51 -1.42
N ASN A 83 -15.56 9.36 -2.10
CA ASN A 83 -15.41 10.77 -1.72
C ASN A 83 -16.72 11.55 -1.85
N PHE A 84 -17.48 11.31 -2.91
CA PHE A 84 -18.80 11.90 -3.11
C PHE A 84 -19.78 11.50 -2.00
N ARG A 85 -19.84 10.21 -1.66
CA ARG A 85 -20.67 9.73 -0.54
C ARG A 85 -20.25 10.33 0.80
N ALA A 86 -18.96 10.51 1.02
CA ALA A 86 -18.45 11.15 2.24
C ALA A 86 -18.95 12.61 2.35
N MET A 87 -19.04 13.33 1.22
CA MET A 87 -19.63 14.67 1.16
C MET A 87 -21.12 14.63 1.53
N LEU A 88 -21.89 13.70 0.94
CA LEU A 88 -23.33 13.57 1.24
C LEU A 88 -23.58 13.21 2.70
N ASN A 89 -22.83 12.24 3.24
CA ASN A 89 -22.93 11.86 4.65
C ASN A 89 -22.63 13.04 5.57
N ARG A 90 -21.62 13.86 5.22
CA ARG A 90 -21.33 15.07 5.99
C ARG A 90 -22.47 16.09 5.90
N GLY A 91 -23.14 16.17 4.74
CA GLY A 91 -24.37 16.95 4.59
C GLY A 91 -25.50 16.49 5.54
N VAL A 92 -25.60 15.18 5.78
CA VAL A 92 -26.54 14.60 6.76
C VAL A 92 -26.10 14.96 8.19
N ASP A 93 -24.82 14.75 8.53
CA ASP A 93 -24.27 15.06 9.86
C ASP A 93 -24.51 16.53 10.27
N TYR A 94 -24.53 17.44 9.31
CA TYR A 94 -24.74 18.88 9.52
C TYR A 94 -26.18 19.35 9.24
N GLY A 95 -27.14 18.44 9.10
CA GLY A 95 -28.55 18.75 8.91
C GLY A 95 -28.91 19.41 7.56
N LYS A 96 -28.02 19.36 6.58
CA LYS A 96 -28.27 19.85 5.22
C LYS A 96 -29.07 18.86 4.37
N LEU A 97 -29.03 17.62 4.74
CA LEU A 97 -29.78 16.49 4.18
C LEU A 97 -30.39 15.70 5.32
N GLU A 98 -31.59 15.18 5.15
CA GLU A 98 -32.21 14.26 6.12
C GLU A 98 -31.55 12.88 6.05
N THR A 99 -31.32 12.41 4.84
CA THR A 99 -30.69 11.12 4.56
C THR A 99 -29.74 11.23 3.38
N ASN A 100 -28.82 10.27 3.25
CA ASN A 100 -27.99 10.21 2.06
C ASN A 100 -28.80 9.65 0.87
N PRO A 101 -29.07 10.46 -0.16
CA PRO A 101 -29.98 10.09 -1.27
C PRO A 101 -29.44 8.96 -2.14
N VAL A 102 -28.12 8.69 -2.14
CA VAL A 102 -27.54 7.60 -2.92
C VAL A 102 -27.37 6.31 -2.12
N GLY A 103 -27.60 6.32 -0.80
CA GLY A 103 -27.64 5.14 0.05
C GLY A 103 -26.36 4.30 0.03
N ARG A 104 -26.53 2.98 0.17
CA ARG A 104 -25.42 2.00 0.03
C ARG A 104 -25.26 1.60 -1.44
N ILE A 105 -24.10 1.86 -1.99
CA ILE A 105 -23.73 1.46 -3.34
C ILE A 105 -22.67 0.35 -3.25
N LYS A 106 -22.92 -0.80 -3.88
CA LYS A 106 -21.93 -1.89 -4.01
C LYS A 106 -20.73 -1.37 -4.80
N GLN A 107 -19.52 -1.57 -4.29
CA GLN A 107 -18.31 -1.21 -5.03
C GLN A 107 -18.15 -2.07 -6.28
N LEU A 108 -17.56 -1.47 -7.32
CA LEU A 108 -17.11 -2.21 -8.48
C LEU A 108 -16.00 -3.16 -8.06
N GLU A 109 -15.96 -4.33 -8.68
CA GLU A 109 -14.90 -5.31 -8.44
C GLU A 109 -13.54 -4.75 -8.87
N GLU A 110 -12.56 -4.87 -7.97
CA GLU A 110 -11.22 -4.35 -8.19
C GLU A 110 -10.23 -5.50 -8.33
N ASN A 111 -9.75 -5.73 -9.53
CA ASN A 111 -8.63 -6.63 -9.74
C ASN A 111 -7.31 -5.83 -9.65
N ASN A 112 -6.85 -5.57 -8.42
CA ASN A 112 -5.69 -4.75 -8.10
C ASN A 112 -4.50 -5.54 -7.56
N ILE A 113 -4.58 -6.87 -7.57
CA ILE A 113 -3.51 -7.71 -7.03
C ILE A 113 -2.32 -7.63 -8.01
N ARG A 114 -1.17 -7.19 -7.50
CA ARG A 114 0.11 -7.21 -8.22
C ARG A 114 0.99 -8.27 -7.57
N GLU A 115 1.25 -9.32 -8.32
CA GLU A 115 2.01 -10.48 -7.86
C GLU A 115 3.45 -10.47 -8.39
N ARG A 116 3.84 -9.43 -9.12
CA ARG A 116 5.14 -9.33 -9.76
C ARG A 116 6.26 -9.21 -8.72
N VAL A 117 7.06 -10.24 -8.63
CA VAL A 117 8.30 -10.31 -7.84
C VAL A 117 9.47 -10.50 -8.81
N LEU A 118 10.58 -9.81 -8.58
CA LEU A 118 11.78 -9.97 -9.40
C LEU A 118 12.56 -11.22 -8.99
N SER A 119 13.06 -11.94 -9.98
CA SER A 119 14.16 -12.88 -9.75
C SER A 119 15.43 -12.14 -9.32
N GLN A 120 16.41 -12.87 -8.78
CA GLN A 120 17.69 -12.26 -8.41
C GLN A 120 18.42 -11.67 -9.63
N ASP A 121 18.31 -12.29 -10.79
CA ASP A 121 18.95 -11.80 -12.03
C ASP A 121 18.26 -10.54 -12.54
N GLU A 122 16.93 -10.50 -12.55
CA GLU A 122 16.17 -9.31 -12.90
C GLU A 122 16.49 -8.13 -11.97
N PHE A 123 16.61 -8.39 -10.67
CA PHE A 123 17.02 -7.37 -9.70
C PHE A 123 18.44 -6.86 -10.00
N ASN A 124 19.40 -7.75 -10.26
CA ASN A 124 20.77 -7.38 -10.60
C ASN A 124 20.81 -6.54 -11.88
N GLN A 125 20.04 -6.90 -12.90
CA GLN A 125 19.91 -6.12 -14.13
C GLN A 125 19.32 -4.73 -13.85
N LEU A 126 18.27 -4.64 -13.06
CA LEU A 126 17.71 -3.35 -12.67
C LEU A 126 18.74 -2.49 -11.92
N LEU A 127 19.44 -3.06 -10.95
CA LEU A 127 20.43 -2.37 -10.15
C LEU A 127 21.62 -1.87 -10.99
N LYS A 128 22.06 -2.65 -11.99
CA LYS A 128 23.12 -2.28 -12.94
C LYS A 128 22.72 -1.06 -13.78
N ASN A 129 21.44 -0.94 -14.13
CA ASN A 129 20.91 0.16 -14.94
C ASN A 129 20.50 1.39 -14.09
N CYS A 130 20.67 1.35 -12.77
CA CYS A 130 20.43 2.48 -11.88
C CYS A 130 21.75 3.22 -11.59
N ASN A 131 21.72 4.55 -11.65
CA ASN A 131 22.87 5.41 -11.38
C ASN A 131 22.66 6.30 -10.15
N GLY A 132 23.76 6.71 -9.50
CA GLY A 132 23.75 7.62 -8.37
C GLY A 132 22.81 7.16 -7.24
N GLU A 133 22.08 8.10 -6.67
CA GLU A 133 21.15 7.82 -5.54
C GLU A 133 20.02 6.84 -5.91
N MET A 134 19.63 6.72 -7.19
CA MET A 134 18.63 5.76 -7.63
C MET A 134 19.04 4.32 -7.32
N LYS A 135 20.33 4.00 -7.45
CA LYS A 135 20.88 2.68 -7.11
C LYS A 135 20.63 2.35 -5.62
N GLY A 136 20.88 3.31 -4.75
CA GLY A 136 20.63 3.15 -3.30
C GLY A 136 19.14 3.03 -2.98
N LEU A 137 18.30 3.85 -3.60
CA LEU A 137 16.84 3.78 -3.42
C LEU A 137 16.29 2.41 -3.82
N VAL A 138 16.73 1.86 -4.96
CA VAL A 138 16.33 0.55 -5.45
C VAL A 138 16.85 -0.56 -4.53
N LEU A 139 18.13 -0.48 -4.10
CA LEU A 139 18.74 -1.44 -3.20
C LEU A 139 17.96 -1.54 -1.88
N ILE A 140 17.72 -0.39 -1.23
CA ILE A 140 16.99 -0.35 0.05
C ILE A 140 15.56 -0.86 -0.12
N ALA A 141 14.83 -0.45 -1.17
CA ALA A 141 13.45 -0.86 -1.41
C ALA A 141 13.31 -2.37 -1.69
N TYR A 142 14.33 -3.01 -2.27
CA TYR A 142 14.32 -4.44 -2.56
C TYR A 142 14.61 -5.31 -1.33
N TYR A 143 15.47 -4.83 -0.41
CA TYR A 143 15.82 -5.59 0.78
C TYR A 143 14.98 -5.25 2.01
N LEU A 144 14.48 -4.01 2.10
CA LEU A 144 13.73 -3.55 3.27
C LEU A 144 12.28 -3.21 2.91
N PRO A 145 11.29 -3.65 3.69
CA PRO A 145 9.87 -3.45 3.40
C PRO A 145 9.41 -2.02 3.72
N MET A 146 10.19 -1.01 3.29
CA MET A 146 9.94 0.42 3.52
C MET A 146 9.07 1.03 2.41
N ARG A 147 8.33 2.09 2.75
CA ARG A 147 7.62 2.89 1.74
C ARG A 147 8.58 3.84 1.04
N GLN A 148 8.31 4.15 -0.24
CA GLN A 148 9.14 5.09 -1.03
C GLN A 148 9.42 6.40 -0.28
N ALA A 149 8.38 7.01 0.30
CA ALA A 149 8.53 8.26 1.03
C ALA A 149 9.37 8.12 2.32
N GLU A 150 9.36 6.94 2.96
CA GLU A 150 10.18 6.65 4.13
C GLU A 150 11.65 6.57 3.74
N ILE A 151 11.97 5.92 2.62
CA ILE A 151 13.34 5.83 2.10
C ILE A 151 13.86 7.20 1.65
N LEU A 152 13.08 7.94 0.84
CA LEU A 152 13.47 9.26 0.33
C LEU A 152 13.75 10.29 1.42
N ASN A 153 13.06 10.18 2.53
CA ASN A 153 13.24 11.11 3.65
C ASN A 153 14.03 10.50 4.81
N LEU A 154 14.74 9.40 4.60
CA LEU A 154 15.56 8.76 5.63
C LEU A 154 16.66 9.72 6.09
N THR A 155 16.86 9.83 7.41
CA THR A 155 17.92 10.62 8.02
C THR A 155 18.98 9.72 8.65
N TRP A 156 20.19 10.25 8.81
CA TRP A 156 21.28 9.53 9.43
C TRP A 156 21.02 9.18 10.90
N ASP A 157 20.23 9.97 11.61
CA ASP A 157 19.86 9.73 13.01
C ASP A 157 18.89 8.56 13.17
N GLU A 158 18.18 8.19 12.10
CA GLU A 158 17.31 7.03 12.06
C GLU A 158 18.08 5.72 11.84
N ILE A 159 19.40 5.76 11.54
CA ILE A 159 20.23 4.59 11.26
C ILE A 159 21.06 4.23 12.49
N ASP A 160 20.64 3.20 13.21
CA ASP A 160 21.32 2.63 14.36
C ASP A 160 22.32 1.57 13.91
N PHE A 161 23.55 1.97 13.63
CA PHE A 161 24.63 1.05 13.21
C PHE A 161 25.03 0.06 14.29
N LYS A 162 24.94 0.45 15.57
CA LYS A 162 25.31 -0.40 16.70
C LYS A 162 24.36 -1.61 16.80
N ASN A 163 23.08 -1.36 16.79
CA ASN A 163 22.05 -2.41 16.90
C ASN A 163 21.59 -2.93 15.54
N THR A 164 22.07 -2.37 14.43
CA THR A 164 21.74 -2.79 13.06
C THR A 164 20.26 -2.60 12.72
N PHE A 165 19.69 -1.44 13.08
CA PHE A 165 18.29 -1.09 12.80
C PHE A 165 18.14 0.27 12.12
N ILE A 166 17.07 0.40 11.34
CA ILE A 166 16.50 1.70 10.96
C ILE A 166 15.29 1.95 11.88
N ARG A 167 15.30 3.08 12.60
CA ARG A 167 14.28 3.44 13.58
C ARG A 167 13.44 4.62 13.09
N LEU A 168 12.23 4.34 12.65
CA LEU A 168 11.31 5.37 12.17
C LEU A 168 10.39 5.83 13.31
N GLY A 169 10.45 7.10 13.66
CA GLY A 169 9.57 7.73 14.64
C GLY A 169 8.10 7.78 14.18
N ALA A 170 7.17 7.98 15.12
CA ALA A 170 5.73 8.00 14.85
C ALA A 170 5.33 9.09 13.83
N SER A 171 5.93 10.28 13.89
CA SER A 171 5.68 11.38 12.94
C SER A 171 6.08 11.07 11.51
N ARG A 172 7.01 10.15 11.33
CA ARG A 172 7.56 9.74 10.03
C ARG A 172 6.73 8.69 9.33
N THR A 173 5.93 7.94 10.05
CA THR A 173 5.14 6.83 9.50
C THR A 173 3.73 7.27 9.16
N LYS A 174 3.17 6.77 8.04
CA LYS A 174 1.77 7.04 7.65
C LYS A 174 0.78 6.67 8.75
N ASN A 175 1.14 5.72 9.59
CA ASN A 175 0.28 5.14 10.62
C ASN A 175 0.53 5.74 12.02
N LYS A 176 1.41 6.74 12.14
CA LYS A 176 1.79 7.38 13.41
C LYS A 176 2.27 6.37 14.49
N THR A 177 2.96 5.30 14.09
CA THR A 177 3.51 4.27 14.99
C THR A 177 5.02 4.19 14.81
N VAL A 178 5.75 4.08 15.92
CA VAL A 178 7.19 3.81 15.90
C VAL A 178 7.45 2.46 15.25
N ARG A 179 8.48 2.38 14.40
CA ARG A 179 8.82 1.15 13.69
C ARG A 179 10.34 0.97 13.59
N SER A 180 10.80 -0.20 13.97
CA SER A 180 12.19 -0.61 13.81
C SER A 180 12.29 -1.67 12.72
N ILE A 181 13.22 -1.49 11.80
CA ILE A 181 13.44 -2.37 10.65
C ILE A 181 14.88 -2.84 10.72
N PRO A 182 15.14 -4.16 10.85
CA PRO A 182 16.49 -4.66 10.87
C PRO A 182 17.17 -4.45 9.51
N MET A 183 18.44 -4.06 9.52
CA MET A 183 19.25 -3.94 8.32
C MET A 183 19.94 -5.27 8.03
N ASN A 184 19.84 -5.75 6.80
CA ASN A 184 20.69 -6.85 6.39
C ASN A 184 22.14 -6.37 6.13
N PRO A 185 23.13 -7.29 6.05
CA PRO A 185 24.53 -6.92 5.84
C PRO A 185 24.79 -6.04 4.61
N LYS A 186 24.09 -6.29 3.49
CA LYS A 186 24.26 -5.50 2.26
C LYS A 186 23.80 -4.06 2.44
N ILE A 187 22.71 -3.84 3.16
CA ILE A 187 22.20 -2.50 3.46
C ILE A 187 23.09 -1.77 4.46
N LYS A 188 23.56 -2.47 5.50
CA LYS A 188 24.52 -1.91 6.46
C LYS A 188 25.80 -1.45 5.74
N ALA A 189 26.39 -2.31 4.91
CA ALA A 189 27.58 -1.99 4.12
C ALA A 189 27.31 -0.81 3.15
N TYR A 190 26.14 -0.76 2.51
CA TYR A 190 25.77 0.36 1.65
C TYR A 190 25.81 1.69 2.41
N PHE A 191 25.17 1.78 3.57
CA PHE A 191 25.17 3.02 4.37
C PHE A 191 26.56 3.38 4.91
N GLN A 192 27.38 2.39 5.28
CA GLN A 192 28.75 2.63 5.76
C GLN A 192 29.65 3.25 4.68
N ASN A 193 29.39 2.94 3.41
CA ASN A 193 30.15 3.47 2.26
C ASN A 193 29.61 4.81 1.74
N LEU A 194 28.52 5.34 2.31
CA LEU A 194 28.03 6.66 1.94
C LEU A 194 28.71 7.77 2.76
N PRO A 195 28.98 8.93 2.15
CA PRO A 195 29.48 10.09 2.90
C PRO A 195 28.42 10.51 3.93
N ARG A 196 28.84 10.58 5.20
CA ARG A 196 27.96 11.01 6.30
C ARG A 196 28.39 12.39 6.76
N PRO A 197 27.52 13.43 6.62
CA PRO A 197 27.80 14.75 7.18
C PRO A 197 27.88 14.72 8.70
N LEU A 198 28.81 15.44 9.29
CA LEU A 198 28.99 15.53 10.75
C LEU A 198 27.74 16.06 11.46
N GLN A 199 27.00 16.93 10.80
CA GLN A 199 25.79 17.56 11.34
C GLN A 199 24.52 16.69 11.15
N GLY A 200 24.65 15.43 10.68
CA GLY A 200 23.51 14.58 10.38
C GLY A 200 22.78 15.00 9.10
N GLY A 201 21.47 14.87 9.07
CA GLY A 201 20.63 15.25 7.94
C GLY A 201 20.12 14.06 7.12
N PHE A 202 19.65 14.32 5.91
CA PHE A 202 19.09 13.30 5.02
C PHE A 202 20.16 12.41 4.40
N VAL A 203 19.85 11.12 4.25
CA VAL A 203 20.72 10.15 3.57
C VAL A 203 20.79 10.42 2.07
N PHE A 204 19.66 10.84 1.47
CA PHE A 204 19.56 11.18 0.06
C PHE A 204 19.39 12.69 -0.12
N SER A 205 20.12 13.27 -1.05
CA SER A 205 20.08 14.72 -1.31
C SER A 205 18.74 15.15 -1.92
N LYS A 206 18.15 14.30 -2.76
CA LYS A 206 16.88 14.56 -3.45
C LYS A 206 15.73 13.85 -2.76
N ARG A 207 14.87 14.59 -2.08
CA ARG A 207 13.63 14.08 -1.46
C ARG A 207 12.50 13.87 -2.45
N CYS A 208 12.76 14.05 -3.73
CA CYS A 208 11.79 13.84 -4.82
C CYS A 208 12.23 12.64 -5.68
N PHE A 209 11.33 11.70 -5.90
CA PHE A 209 11.62 10.52 -6.70
C PHE A 209 11.65 10.83 -8.19
N ASN A 210 12.77 10.57 -8.84
CA ASN A 210 12.92 10.75 -10.28
C ASN A 210 12.27 9.58 -11.06
N ARG A 211 10.96 9.72 -11.32
CA ARG A 211 10.18 8.71 -12.06
C ARG A 211 10.70 8.46 -13.47
N LYS A 212 11.22 9.50 -14.15
CA LYS A 212 11.75 9.35 -15.52
C LYS A 212 13.01 8.49 -15.53
N ALA A 213 13.95 8.76 -14.63
CA ALA A 213 15.18 7.98 -14.50
C ALA A 213 14.86 6.51 -14.12
N TYR A 214 13.95 6.29 -13.17
CA TYR A 214 13.54 4.93 -12.80
C TYR A 214 12.90 4.17 -13.97
N LYS A 215 11.95 4.78 -14.70
CA LYS A 215 11.34 4.16 -15.89
C LYS A 215 12.36 3.81 -16.97
N LYS A 216 13.38 4.66 -17.17
CA LYS A 216 14.49 4.37 -18.09
C LYS A 216 15.28 3.13 -17.64
N ALA A 217 15.61 3.03 -16.34
CA ALA A 217 16.33 1.88 -15.78
C ALA A 217 15.50 0.59 -15.90
N VAL A 218 14.20 0.63 -15.59
CA VAL A 218 13.28 -0.51 -15.73
C VAL A 218 13.23 -1.00 -17.18
N LYS A 219 13.08 -0.07 -18.16
CA LYS A 219 13.09 -0.43 -19.57
C LYS A 219 14.43 -1.02 -20.02
N ALA A 220 15.55 -0.43 -19.61
CA ALA A 220 16.89 -0.92 -19.93
C ALA A 220 17.21 -2.29 -19.29
N ALA A 221 16.58 -2.61 -18.16
CA ALA A 221 16.65 -3.92 -17.54
C ALA A 221 15.70 -4.96 -18.16
N GLY A 222 14.95 -4.62 -19.21
CA GLY A 222 14.00 -5.52 -19.87
C GLY A 222 12.73 -5.83 -19.03
N LEU A 223 12.45 -5.06 -17.97
CA LEU A 223 11.32 -5.31 -17.11
C LEU A 223 10.03 -4.69 -17.65
N ILE A 224 8.96 -5.49 -17.70
CA ILE A 224 7.64 -5.08 -18.18
C ILE A 224 6.72 -4.83 -16.96
N ASP A 225 5.95 -3.73 -17.01
CA ASP A 225 4.95 -3.33 -16.00
C ASP A 225 5.47 -3.41 -14.55
N PHE A 226 6.72 -2.99 -14.32
CA PHE A 226 7.34 -2.99 -13.00
C PHE A 226 7.42 -1.57 -12.44
N THR A 227 6.85 -1.36 -11.25
CA THR A 227 6.85 -0.07 -10.56
C THR A 227 7.80 -0.07 -9.38
N TYR A 228 8.19 1.12 -8.89
CA TYR A 228 9.03 1.22 -7.70
C TYR A 228 8.38 0.60 -6.46
N HIS A 229 7.05 0.62 -6.37
CA HIS A 229 6.32 0.02 -5.23
C HIS A 229 6.42 -1.51 -5.24
N ASP A 230 6.59 -2.11 -6.40
CA ASP A 230 6.74 -3.56 -6.53
C ASP A 230 8.07 -4.06 -5.90
N LEU A 231 9.10 -3.20 -5.77
CA LEU A 231 10.30 -3.54 -4.99
C LEU A 231 9.98 -3.85 -3.52
N ARG A 232 9.02 -3.12 -2.93
CA ARG A 232 8.55 -3.42 -1.58
C ARG A 232 7.79 -4.75 -1.52
N HIS A 233 7.08 -5.12 -2.60
CA HIS A 233 6.49 -6.46 -2.72
C HIS A 233 7.59 -7.53 -2.74
N CYS A 234 8.67 -7.30 -3.52
CA CYS A 234 9.84 -8.18 -3.52
C CYS A 234 10.44 -8.31 -2.12
N ALA A 235 10.65 -7.20 -1.39
CA ALA A 235 11.20 -7.24 -0.03
C ALA A 235 10.35 -8.09 0.92
N ILE A 236 9.03 -7.91 0.92
CA ILE A 236 8.11 -8.66 1.79
C ILE A 236 8.11 -10.14 1.41
N ASN A 237 8.04 -10.45 0.11
CA ASN A 237 8.06 -11.83 -0.38
C ASN A 237 9.40 -12.52 -0.06
N ASN A 238 10.52 -11.85 -0.26
CA ASN A 238 11.85 -12.40 0.04
C ASN A 238 12.03 -12.68 1.54
N LEU A 239 11.49 -11.79 2.41
CA LEU A 239 11.48 -12.04 3.86
C LEU A 239 10.63 -13.25 4.22
N ARG A 240 9.50 -13.47 3.55
CA ARG A 240 8.64 -14.63 3.74
C ARG A 240 9.33 -15.91 3.30
N LEU A 241 9.90 -15.92 2.11
CA LEU A 241 10.67 -17.07 1.59
C LEU A 241 11.89 -17.41 2.44
N ALA A 242 12.45 -16.42 3.15
CA ALA A 242 13.51 -16.63 4.12
C ALA A 242 13.03 -17.24 5.46
N GLY A 243 11.74 -17.60 5.58
CA GLY A 243 11.17 -18.26 6.75
C GLY A 243 10.85 -17.34 7.92
N ASN A 244 10.78 -16.01 7.69
CA ASN A 244 10.40 -15.09 8.77
C ASN A 244 8.90 -15.17 9.07
N ASP A 245 8.59 -15.06 10.37
CA ASP A 245 7.21 -15.03 10.85
C ASP A 245 6.39 -13.88 10.22
N HIS A 246 5.13 -14.18 9.90
CA HIS A 246 4.21 -13.26 9.27
C HIS A 246 3.97 -11.96 10.07
N PHE A 247 3.83 -12.08 11.39
CA PHE A 247 3.63 -10.92 12.28
C PHE A 247 4.88 -10.03 12.35
N VAL A 248 6.07 -10.66 12.32
CA VAL A 248 7.35 -9.95 12.27
C VAL A 248 7.47 -9.13 10.98
N ILE A 249 7.17 -9.73 9.83
CA ILE A 249 7.19 -9.03 8.54
C ILE A 249 6.13 -7.92 8.51
N LYS A 250 4.91 -8.19 8.99
CA LYS A 250 3.83 -7.20 9.08
C LYS A 250 4.25 -6.00 9.93
N ARG A 251 4.89 -6.23 11.08
CA ARG A 251 5.41 -5.18 11.95
C ARG A 251 6.53 -4.38 11.27
N ALA A 252 7.51 -5.05 10.65
CA ALA A 252 8.60 -4.41 9.93
C ALA A 252 8.12 -3.59 8.73
N SER A 253 7.11 -4.06 8.00
CA SER A 253 6.51 -3.37 6.87
C SER A 253 5.53 -2.26 7.27
N GLY A 254 4.97 -2.31 8.48
CA GLY A 254 4.00 -1.33 8.99
C GLY A 254 2.63 -1.42 8.34
N HIS A 255 2.15 -2.63 8.02
CA HIS A 255 0.76 -2.88 7.64
C HIS A 255 -0.12 -2.99 8.89
N LYS A 256 -1.21 -2.20 8.94
CA LYS A 256 -2.15 -2.23 10.08
C LYS A 256 -3.10 -3.42 10.03
N THR A 257 -3.56 -3.78 8.84
CA THR A 257 -4.59 -4.80 8.65
C THR A 257 -4.03 -6.01 7.93
N ASP A 258 -4.55 -7.19 8.25
CA ASP A 258 -4.21 -8.44 7.56
C ASP A 258 -4.70 -8.42 6.11
N CYS A 259 -5.81 -7.77 5.83
CA CYS A 259 -6.32 -7.60 4.47
C CYS A 259 -5.33 -6.87 3.56
N ALA A 260 -4.65 -5.81 4.06
CA ALA A 260 -3.62 -5.11 3.31
C ALA A 260 -2.34 -5.94 3.16
N PHE A 261 -2.09 -6.88 4.07
CA PHE A 261 -0.93 -7.76 4.05
C PHE A 261 -1.18 -9.05 3.27
N LYS A 262 -2.42 -9.57 3.21
CA LYS A 262 -2.80 -10.79 2.46
C LYS A 262 -2.37 -10.76 0.98
N ARG A 263 -2.25 -9.58 0.39
CA ARG A 263 -1.75 -9.40 -0.99
C ARG A 263 -0.33 -9.91 -1.23
N TYR A 264 0.42 -10.17 -0.17
CA TYR A 264 1.79 -10.66 -0.22
C TYR A 264 1.90 -12.15 0.15
N ASN A 265 0.77 -12.78 0.48
CA ASN A 265 0.72 -14.15 1.00
C ASN A 265 0.41 -15.13 -0.14
N LEU A 266 1.31 -15.19 -1.12
CA LEU A 266 1.29 -16.18 -2.19
C LEU A 266 2.03 -17.44 -1.69
N VAL A 267 1.33 -18.26 -0.90
CA VAL A 267 1.89 -19.55 -0.45
C VAL A 267 1.86 -20.51 -1.63
N THR A 268 3.02 -21.07 -1.99
CA THR A 268 3.15 -22.06 -3.05
C THR A 268 2.99 -23.47 -2.50
N GLU A 269 2.69 -24.44 -3.39
CA GLU A 269 2.64 -25.84 -2.99
C GLU A 269 3.99 -26.35 -2.43
N GLU A 270 5.11 -25.82 -2.93
CA GLU A 270 6.44 -26.16 -2.44
C GLU A 270 6.67 -25.67 -1.00
N GLU A 271 6.13 -24.51 -0.65
CA GLU A 271 6.16 -24.03 0.73
C GLU A 271 5.27 -24.87 1.65
N MET A 272 4.12 -25.35 1.14
CA MET A 272 3.26 -26.27 1.88
C MET A 272 3.95 -27.64 2.12
N LYS A 273 4.73 -28.13 1.15
CA LYS A 273 5.55 -29.33 1.34
C LYS A 273 6.63 -29.17 2.42
N GLY A 274 7.07 -27.94 2.65
CA GLY A 274 8.05 -27.59 3.71
C GLY A 274 7.42 -27.40 5.10
N MET A 275 6.14 -27.73 5.32
CA MET A 275 5.51 -27.68 6.63
C MET A 275 6.20 -28.64 7.59
N LYS A 276 6.52 -28.15 8.78
CA LYS A 276 7.14 -28.94 9.86
C LYS A 276 6.07 -29.36 10.84
N TRP A 277 6.08 -30.61 11.19
CA TRP A 277 5.22 -31.19 12.21
C TRP A 277 5.94 -31.20 13.55
N LEU A 278 5.19 -31.13 14.65
CA LEU A 278 5.78 -31.09 15.99
C LEU A 278 6.63 -32.32 16.28
N ASP A 279 6.16 -33.47 15.79
CA ASP A 279 6.79 -34.79 15.99
C ASP A 279 8.15 -34.95 15.27
N GLU A 280 8.39 -34.15 14.22
CA GLU A 280 9.67 -34.13 13.50
C GLU A 280 10.83 -33.47 14.29
N LYS A 281 10.51 -32.75 15.37
CA LYS A 281 11.55 -32.14 16.24
C LYS A 281 12.14 -33.10 17.27
N GLU A 282 11.50 -34.23 17.51
CA GLU A 282 11.99 -35.28 18.43
C GLU A 282 12.77 -36.38 17.72
N GLY A 283 13.41 -36.08 16.59
CA GLY A 283 14.30 -37.00 15.87
C GLY A 283 15.60 -37.29 16.61
N LYS A 284 15.48 -37.83 17.83
CA LYS A 284 16.43 -38.76 18.44
C LYS A 284 15.65 -39.97 18.95
N SER A 285 15.64 -41.02 18.14
CA SER A 285 15.31 -42.40 18.46
C SER A 285 14.12 -42.62 19.41
N GLY A 286 12.91 -42.44 18.89
CA GLY A 286 11.74 -43.15 19.39
C GLY A 286 11.17 -43.93 18.23
N THR A 287 11.30 -45.22 18.22
CA THR A 287 10.76 -46.11 17.19
C THR A 287 9.24 -45.99 17.17
N MET A 288 8.67 -46.09 15.97
CA MET A 288 7.21 -46.06 15.69
C MET A 288 6.41 -47.05 16.56
N ASP A 289 7.08 -47.96 17.22
CA ASP A 289 6.53 -48.93 18.18
C ASP A 289 5.93 -48.30 19.44
N THR A 290 6.43 -47.15 19.91
CA THR A 290 5.96 -46.51 21.15
C THR A 290 4.58 -45.86 20.99
N TYR A 291 4.22 -45.41 19.78
CA TYR A 291 2.93 -44.79 19.52
C TYR A 291 1.82 -45.85 19.37
N MET A 292 2.13 -46.96 18.75
CA MET A 292 1.21 -48.11 18.59
C MET A 292 0.91 -48.77 19.93
N ASP A 293 1.91 -48.88 20.81
CA ASP A 293 1.76 -49.42 22.18
C ASP A 293 0.87 -48.55 23.06
N THR A 294 0.94 -47.22 22.92
CA THR A 294 0.08 -46.28 23.68
C THR A 294 -1.37 -46.34 23.19
N MET A 295 -1.59 -46.49 21.87
CA MET A 295 -2.95 -46.59 21.29
C MET A 295 -3.60 -47.96 21.59
N GLN A 296 -2.78 -49.01 21.76
CA GLN A 296 -3.29 -50.33 22.16
C GLN A 296 -3.69 -50.41 23.64
N LYS A 297 -2.96 -49.68 24.51
CA LYS A 297 -3.35 -49.55 25.94
C LYS A 297 -4.63 -48.73 26.16
N LEU A 298 -4.88 -47.72 25.31
CA LEU A 298 -6.13 -46.94 25.38
C LEU A 298 -7.37 -47.62 24.85
N LYS A 299 -7.22 -48.72 24.09
CA LYS A 299 -8.34 -49.55 23.61
C LYS A 299 -8.74 -50.65 24.56
N ASN A 300 -7.93 -50.94 25.58
CA ASN A 300 -8.15 -52.00 26.56
C ASN A 300 -8.52 -51.50 27.97
N THR A 301 -8.85 -50.18 28.07
CA THR A 301 -9.48 -49.50 29.22
C THR A 301 -10.86 -49.00 28.80
#